data_f9f90c0b8070bde06c8dc639c6ddb111
#
_entry.id   f9f90c0b8070bde06c8dc639c6ddb111
#
_cell.length_a   1.000
_cell.length_b   1.000
_cell.length_c   1.000
_cell.angle_alpha   90.00
_cell.angle_beta   90.00
_cell.angle_gamma   90.00
#
_symmetry.space_group_name_H-M   'P 1'
#
loop_
_entity.id
_entity.type
_entity.pdbx_description
1 polymer ?
#
loop_
_entity_poly.entity_id
_entity_poly.type
_entity_poly.pdbx_seq_one_letter_code
_entity_poly.pdbx_strand_id
1 'polypeptide(L)' 'MLLPPHLRRSRHGIYYFRIVLSAPIAAVLGQRELVRSLGIRSPKIARKSGYQLSLQITPILEGLQRIMAIDPNSI' A
#
# COMPACT_ATOMS: atom_id res chain seq x y z
N MET A 1 -0.88 -12.88 16.63
CA MET A 1 -1.90 -12.07 15.94
C MET A 1 -1.32 -11.60 14.60
N LEU A 2 -2.03 -11.85 13.52
CA LEU A 2 -1.56 -11.47 12.19
C LEU A 2 -1.89 -10.01 11.92
N LEU A 3 -0.90 -9.28 11.41
CA LEU A 3 -1.10 -7.90 10.96
C LEU A 3 -1.72 -7.90 9.56
N PRO A 4 -2.47 -6.83 9.19
CA PRO A 4 -2.91 -6.66 7.81
C PRO A 4 -1.73 -6.73 6.84
N PRO A 5 -1.96 -7.13 5.57
CA PRO A 5 -0.86 -7.40 4.64
C PRO A 5 0.14 -6.27 4.44
N HIS A 6 -0.29 -5.04 4.56
CA HIS A 6 0.57 -3.87 4.29
C HIS A 6 1.00 -3.15 5.55
N LEU A 7 0.66 -3.69 6.72
CA LEU A 7 0.97 -3.05 7.99
C LEU A 7 2.30 -3.57 8.52
N ARG A 8 3.16 -2.65 8.94
CA ARG A 8 4.47 -2.97 9.53
C ARG A 8 4.64 -2.18 10.81
N ARG A 9 5.49 -2.67 11.68
CA ARG A 9 5.83 -2.02 12.94
C ARG A 9 7.29 -1.62 12.91
N SER A 10 7.57 -0.34 13.20
CA SER A 10 8.94 0.14 13.31
C SER A 10 9.57 -0.35 14.61
N ARG A 11 10.90 -0.23 14.72
CA ARG A 11 11.61 -0.58 15.95
C ARG A 11 11.23 0.32 17.12
N HIS A 12 10.63 1.48 16.86
CA HIS A 12 10.13 2.38 17.90
C HIS A 12 8.68 2.09 18.29
N GLY A 13 8.09 1.03 17.77
CA GLY A 13 6.73 0.64 18.11
C GLY A 13 5.65 1.43 17.40
N ILE A 14 6.00 2.23 16.41
CA ILE A 14 5.05 3.00 15.62
C ILE A 14 4.71 2.20 14.37
N TYR A 15 3.42 2.07 14.09
CA TYR A 15 2.96 1.34 12.92
C TYR A 15 2.98 2.22 11.69
N TYR A 16 3.30 1.62 10.55
CA TYR A 16 3.27 2.30 9.28
C TYR A 16 2.70 1.38 8.21
N PHE A 17 2.15 1.99 7.18
CA PHE A 17 1.55 1.30 6.05
C PHE A 17 2.55 1.32 4.90
N ARG A 18 2.79 0.15 4.30
CA ARG A 18 3.75 0.01 3.21
C ARG A 18 3.18 -0.87 2.12
N ILE A 19 3.17 -0.35 0.90
CA ILE A 19 2.76 -1.10 -0.28
C ILE A 19 3.89 -1.08 -1.29
N VAL A 20 4.26 -2.26 -1.76
CA VAL A 20 5.20 -2.40 -2.86
C VAL A 20 4.44 -2.26 -4.17
N LEU A 21 4.87 -1.34 -5.02
CA LEU A 21 4.20 -1.04 -6.28
C LEU A 21 4.66 -1.99 -7.36
N SER A 22 3.76 -2.33 -8.29
CA SER A 22 4.14 -3.06 -9.49
C SER A 22 5.09 -2.21 -10.34
N ALA A 23 5.91 -2.86 -11.16
CA ALA A 23 6.91 -2.17 -11.95
C ALA A 23 6.33 -1.04 -12.82
N PRO A 24 5.21 -1.22 -13.54
CA PRO A 24 4.64 -0.14 -14.33
C PRO A 24 4.23 1.06 -13.48
N ILE A 25 3.59 0.82 -12.34
CA ILE A 25 3.15 1.90 -11.46
C ILE A 25 4.35 2.59 -10.83
N ALA A 26 5.35 1.83 -10.41
CA ALA A 26 6.58 2.36 -9.83
C ALA A 26 7.29 3.28 -10.82
N ALA A 27 7.34 2.92 -12.09
CA ALA A 27 7.98 3.72 -13.11
C ALA A 27 7.26 5.08 -13.30
N VAL A 28 5.94 5.07 -13.28
CA VAL A 28 5.15 6.29 -13.45
C VAL A 28 5.27 7.20 -12.24
N LEU A 29 5.20 6.63 -11.04
CA LEU A 29 5.24 7.42 -9.81
C LEU A 29 6.66 7.77 -9.36
N GLY A 30 7.67 7.14 -9.95
CA GLY A 30 9.06 7.40 -9.60
C GLY A 30 9.46 6.84 -8.25
N GLN A 31 8.74 5.85 -7.73
CA GLN A 31 9.07 5.22 -6.45
C GLN A 31 8.62 3.78 -6.45
N ARG A 32 9.37 2.93 -5.73
CA ARG A 32 9.10 1.49 -5.69
C ARG A 32 8.01 1.11 -4.71
N GLU A 33 7.79 1.94 -3.72
CA GLU A 33 6.84 1.63 -2.66
C GLU A 33 6.22 2.90 -2.11
N LEU A 34 5.05 2.74 -1.54
CA LEU A 34 4.37 3.79 -0.79
C LEU A 34 4.47 3.45 0.68
N VAL A 35 4.99 4.38 1.48
CA VAL A 35 5.14 4.20 2.91
C VAL A 35 4.48 5.39 3.61
N ARG A 36 3.64 5.08 4.59
CA ARG A 36 2.99 6.12 5.36
C ARG A 36 2.96 5.73 6.83
N SER A 37 3.53 6.59 7.67
CA SER A 37 3.44 6.41 9.11
C SER A 37 2.02 6.71 9.57
N LEU A 38 1.48 5.84 10.42
CA LEU A 38 0.17 6.05 11.00
C LEU A 38 0.23 6.84 12.30
N GLY A 39 1.43 6.99 12.86
CA GLY A 39 1.60 7.66 14.14
C GLY A 39 0.91 6.93 15.29
N ILE A 40 0.62 5.66 15.11
CA ILE A 40 -0.16 4.87 16.06
C ILE A 40 0.73 3.81 16.69
N ARG A 41 0.68 3.67 18.00
CA ARG A 41 1.42 2.65 18.74
C ARG A 41 0.56 1.48 19.19
N SER A 42 -0.75 1.64 19.20
CA SER A 42 -1.68 0.58 19.58
C SER A 42 -1.85 -0.40 18.44
N PRO A 43 -1.52 -1.69 18.63
CA PRO A 43 -1.69 -2.69 17.57
C PRO A 43 -3.14 -2.85 17.13
N LYS A 44 -4.08 -2.70 18.06
CA LYS A 44 -5.49 -2.83 17.75
C LYS A 44 -5.98 -1.71 16.84
N ILE A 45 -5.61 -0.47 17.16
CA ILE A 45 -5.99 0.70 16.36
C ILE A 45 -5.27 0.68 15.02
N ALA A 46 -3.98 0.35 15.04
CA ALA A 46 -3.18 0.29 13.82
C ALA A 46 -3.73 -0.74 12.83
N ARG A 47 -4.14 -1.90 13.33
CA ARG A 47 -4.71 -2.95 12.49
C ARG A 47 -6.00 -2.50 11.81
N LYS A 48 -6.87 -1.83 12.58
CA LYS A 48 -8.11 -1.28 12.04
C LYS A 48 -7.82 -0.24 10.97
N SER A 49 -6.91 0.69 11.24
CA SER A 49 -6.51 1.71 10.28
C SER A 49 -5.86 1.09 9.03
N GLY A 50 -5.04 0.06 9.22
CA GLY A 50 -4.41 -0.65 8.11
C GLY A 50 -5.43 -1.31 7.19
N TYR A 51 -6.45 -1.95 7.74
CA TYR A 51 -7.52 -2.52 6.95
C TYR A 51 -8.29 -1.46 6.17
N GLN A 52 -8.61 -0.34 6.83
CA GLN A 52 -9.31 0.76 6.16
C GLN A 52 -8.51 1.33 5.00
N LEU A 53 -7.21 1.55 5.20
CA LEU A 53 -6.33 2.02 4.14
C LEU A 53 -6.23 1.02 3.00
N SER A 54 -6.13 -0.26 3.31
CA SER A 54 -6.09 -1.30 2.28
C SER A 54 -7.37 -1.30 1.44
N LEU A 55 -8.53 -1.15 2.09
CA LEU A 55 -9.80 -1.09 1.38
C LEU A 55 -9.92 0.14 0.48
N GLN A 56 -9.30 1.25 0.87
CA GLN A 56 -9.33 2.47 0.08
C GLN A 56 -8.33 2.46 -1.06
N ILE A 57 -7.13 1.96 -0.81
CA ILE A 57 -6.04 2.08 -1.79
C ILE A 57 -6.02 0.93 -2.80
N THR A 58 -6.45 -0.26 -2.41
CA THR A 58 -6.40 -1.43 -3.30
C THR A 58 -7.18 -1.22 -4.59
N PRO A 59 -8.43 -0.72 -4.56
CA PRO A 59 -9.15 -0.45 -5.81
C PRO A 59 -8.47 0.59 -6.69
N ILE A 60 -7.82 1.59 -6.08
CA ILE A 60 -7.11 2.62 -6.82
C ILE A 60 -5.91 2.01 -7.54
N LEU A 61 -5.13 1.20 -6.84
CA LEU A 61 -3.97 0.54 -7.43
C LEU A 61 -4.38 -0.46 -8.51
N GLU A 62 -5.44 -1.20 -8.28
CA GLU A 62 -5.97 -2.14 -9.27
C GLU A 62 -6.44 -1.40 -10.53
N GLY A 63 -7.11 -0.27 -10.35
CA GLY A 63 -7.54 0.57 -11.45
C GLY A 63 -6.37 1.10 -12.27
N LEU A 64 -5.33 1.60 -11.60
CA LEU A 64 -4.12 2.07 -12.26
C LEU A 64 -3.42 0.94 -12.99
N GLN A 65 -3.30 -0.21 -12.35
CA GLN A 65 -2.66 -1.36 -12.95
C GLN A 65 -3.41 -1.84 -14.19
N ARG A 66 -4.73 -1.82 -14.15
CA ARG A 66 -5.57 -2.20 -15.28
C ARG A 66 -5.39 -1.24 -16.45
N ILE A 67 -5.34 0.07 -16.18
CA ILE A 67 -5.11 1.09 -17.20
C ILE A 67 -3.73 0.92 -17.83
N MET A 68 -2.73 0.66 -17.01
CA MET A 68 -1.36 0.51 -17.48
C MET A 68 -1.13 -0.82 -18.20
N ALA A 69 -1.90 -1.85 -17.85
CA ALA A 69 -1.81 -3.15 -18.53
C ALA A 69 -2.43 -3.11 -19.92
N ILE A 70 -3.27 -2.12 -20.20
CA ILE A 70 -3.81 -1.91 -21.54
C ILE A 70 -2.77 -1.12 -22.33
N ASP A 71 -1.77 -1.86 -22.82
CA ASP A 71 -0.75 -1.29 -23.67
C ASP A 71 -1.32 -1.12 -25.08
N PRO A 72 -1.30 0.11 -25.62
CA PRO A 72 -1.77 0.33 -27.00
C PRO A 72 -1.05 -0.56 -28.01
N ASN A 73 0.19 -0.95 -27.72
CA ASN A 73 0.98 -1.79 -28.61
C ASN A 73 0.65 -3.27 -28.48
N SER A 74 -0.12 -3.66 -27.46
CA SER A 74 -0.49 -5.05 -27.27
C SER A 74 -1.83 -5.39 -27.91
N ILE A 75 -2.42 -4.48 -28.56
CA ILE A 75 -3.69 -4.66 -29.25
C ILE A 75 -3.45 -5.27 -30.63
#